data_b7b25fbabe68ae9fad14c734649495ce
#
_entry.id   b7b25fbabe68ae9fad14c734649495ce
#
_cell.length_a   1.000
_cell.length_b   1.000
_cell.length_c   1.000
_cell.angle_alpha   90.00
_cell.angle_beta   90.00
_cell.angle_gamma   90.00
#
_symmetry.space_group_name_H-M   'P 1'
#
loop_
_entity.id
_entity.type
_entity.pdbx_description
1 polymer ?
#
loop_
_entity_poly.entity_id
_entity_poly.type
_entity_poly.pdbx_seq_one_letter_code
_entity_poly.pdbx_strand_id
1 'polypeptide(L)'
;MRFLGVRVDVESAHQLKEQLLAEEKECLIEVKKQTGVDTQIWAARSIAQVFEKLRLPFDRTEKTNSPSFTKNFLQNHPHPLVKRIARAREINKAHTTFIDTILKHNHKGRIHAEINQLRSDNGGTVTGRFSYANPNLQQIPARNKELGPRIRSLFIPEEGHTWGCFDYSQQEPR
;
A
#
# COMPACT_ATOMS: atom_id res chain seq x y z
N MET A 1 -13.45 17.39 8.74
CA MET A 1 -13.23 15.97 8.45
C MET A 1 -13.83 15.07 9.54
N ARG A 2 -13.56 15.28 10.82
CA ARG A 2 -14.11 14.43 11.90
C ARG A 2 -15.64 14.37 11.92
N PHE A 3 -16.33 15.48 11.69
CA PHE A 3 -17.81 15.53 11.71
C PHE A 3 -18.45 15.19 10.37
N LEU A 4 -18.01 15.81 9.27
CA LEU A 4 -18.59 15.58 7.94
C LEU A 4 -18.04 14.33 7.27
N GLY A 5 -16.81 13.95 7.58
CA GLY A 5 -16.13 12.85 6.90
C GLY A 5 -15.76 13.18 5.44
N VAL A 6 -15.22 12.19 4.74
CA VAL A 6 -14.93 12.24 3.31
C VAL A 6 -15.74 11.15 2.63
N ARG A 7 -16.45 11.48 1.55
CA ARG A 7 -17.22 10.49 0.79
C ARG A 7 -16.30 9.48 0.13
N VAL A 8 -16.74 8.23 0.13
CA VAL A 8 -16.04 7.11 -0.49
C VAL A 8 -17.01 6.30 -1.32
N ASP A 9 -16.59 5.95 -2.52
CA ASP A 9 -17.28 5.00 -3.37
C ASP A 9 -16.98 3.58 -2.88
N VAL A 10 -17.88 3.05 -2.06
CA VAL A 10 -17.73 1.73 -1.42
C VAL A 10 -17.84 0.60 -2.43
N GLU A 11 -18.70 0.74 -3.43
CA GLU A 11 -18.87 -0.27 -4.46
C GLU A 11 -17.61 -0.40 -5.33
N SER A 12 -17.09 0.72 -5.81
CA SER A 12 -15.81 0.76 -6.51
C SER A 12 -14.65 0.25 -5.66
N ALA A 13 -14.69 0.45 -4.33
CA ALA A 13 -13.68 -0.08 -3.42
C ALA A 13 -13.71 -1.62 -3.36
N HIS A 14 -14.90 -2.23 -3.30
CA HIS A 14 -15.04 -3.69 -3.37
C HIS A 14 -14.57 -4.24 -4.71
N GLN A 15 -14.99 -3.65 -5.82
CA GLN A 15 -14.58 -4.06 -7.16
C GLN A 15 -13.05 -3.96 -7.34
N LEU A 16 -12.44 -2.86 -6.88
CA LEU A 16 -11.00 -2.68 -6.92
C LEU A 16 -10.27 -3.74 -6.08
N LYS A 17 -10.80 -4.09 -4.91
CA LYS A 17 -10.24 -5.15 -4.08
C LYS A 17 -10.23 -6.49 -4.80
N GLU A 18 -11.32 -6.86 -5.43
CA GLU A 18 -11.42 -8.12 -6.20
C GLU A 18 -10.44 -8.15 -7.37
N GLN A 19 -10.33 -7.05 -8.11
CA GLN A 19 -9.35 -6.93 -9.20
C GLN A 19 -7.92 -7.10 -8.69
N LEU A 20 -7.54 -6.44 -7.60
CA LEU A 20 -6.21 -6.54 -7.02
C LEU A 20 -5.91 -7.94 -6.49
N LEU A 21 -6.88 -8.61 -5.87
CA LEU A 21 -6.74 -10.00 -5.44
C LEU A 21 -6.53 -10.96 -6.64
N ALA A 22 -7.22 -10.71 -7.75
CA ALA A 22 -7.02 -11.50 -8.98
C ALA A 22 -5.61 -11.26 -9.56
N GLU A 23 -5.17 -10.00 -9.68
CA GLU A 23 -3.83 -9.64 -10.15
C GLU A 23 -2.72 -10.26 -9.25
N GLU A 24 -2.90 -10.25 -7.93
CA GLU A 24 -1.97 -10.89 -6.99
C GLU A 24 -1.87 -12.40 -7.22
N LYS A 25 -3.02 -13.06 -7.34
CA LYS A 25 -3.09 -14.50 -7.61
C LYS A 25 -2.40 -14.87 -8.93
N GLU A 26 -2.61 -14.10 -9.99
CA GLU A 26 -1.95 -14.32 -11.28
C GLU A 26 -0.43 -14.26 -11.14
N CYS A 27 0.10 -13.25 -10.44
CA CYS A 27 1.53 -13.15 -10.18
C CYS A 27 2.08 -14.39 -9.45
N LEU A 28 1.35 -14.89 -8.46
CA LEU A 28 1.77 -16.05 -7.66
C LEU A 28 1.64 -17.37 -8.44
N ILE A 29 0.60 -17.52 -9.24
CA ILE A 29 0.41 -18.68 -10.11
C ILE A 29 1.56 -18.78 -11.12
N GLU A 30 1.98 -17.66 -11.70
CA GLU A 30 3.11 -17.64 -12.64
C GLU A 30 4.42 -18.06 -11.96
N VAL A 31 4.69 -17.55 -10.75
CA VAL A 31 5.86 -17.97 -9.96
C VAL A 31 5.80 -19.46 -9.64
N LYS A 32 4.65 -19.96 -9.17
CA LYS A 32 4.44 -21.37 -8.83
C LYS A 32 4.61 -22.28 -10.04
N LYS A 33 4.07 -21.88 -11.20
CA LYS A 33 4.15 -22.65 -12.45
C LYS A 33 5.60 -22.87 -12.90
N GLN A 34 6.46 -21.87 -12.71
CA GLN A 34 7.86 -21.96 -13.19
C GLN A 34 8.82 -22.52 -12.14
N THR A 35 8.54 -22.36 -10.86
CA THR A 35 9.45 -22.80 -9.78
C THR A 35 8.96 -24.00 -8.99
N GLY A 36 7.66 -24.32 -9.08
CA GLY A 36 7.01 -25.33 -8.25
C GLY A 36 6.82 -24.92 -6.79
N VAL A 37 7.20 -23.69 -6.41
CA VAL A 37 7.13 -23.18 -5.03
C VAL A 37 5.83 -22.43 -4.80
N ASP A 38 5.09 -22.80 -3.77
CA ASP A 38 3.93 -22.04 -3.30
C ASP A 38 4.41 -20.87 -2.45
N THR A 39 4.50 -19.70 -3.09
CA THR A 39 5.24 -18.56 -2.56
C THR A 39 4.41 -17.73 -1.60
N GLN A 40 4.85 -17.66 -0.34
CA GLN A 40 4.32 -16.70 0.64
C GLN A 40 5.14 -15.42 0.57
N ILE A 41 4.55 -14.38 0.02
CA ILE A 41 5.24 -13.13 -0.35
C ILE A 41 5.89 -12.37 0.82
N TRP A 42 5.41 -12.55 2.05
CA TRP A 42 5.98 -11.93 3.26
C TRP A 42 6.94 -12.83 4.02
N ALA A 43 7.00 -14.12 3.70
CA ALA A 43 7.90 -15.06 4.33
C ALA A 43 9.24 -15.11 3.57
N ALA A 44 10.30 -14.58 4.17
CA ALA A 44 11.63 -14.54 3.55
C ALA A 44 12.14 -15.95 3.17
N ARG A 45 11.85 -16.97 4.00
CA ARG A 45 12.21 -18.38 3.71
C ARG A 45 11.53 -18.91 2.43
N SER A 46 10.25 -18.56 2.23
CA SER A 46 9.52 -18.98 1.02
C SER A 46 10.08 -18.34 -0.24
N ILE A 47 10.43 -17.05 -0.18
CA ILE A 47 11.09 -16.36 -1.30
C ILE A 47 12.48 -16.94 -1.55
N ALA A 48 13.25 -17.27 -0.50
CA ALA A 48 14.56 -17.91 -0.66
C ALA A 48 14.47 -19.22 -1.45
N GLN A 49 13.46 -20.05 -1.21
CA GLN A 49 13.23 -21.26 -1.99
C GLN A 49 13.03 -20.98 -3.49
N VAL A 50 12.34 -19.89 -3.84
CA VAL A 50 12.20 -19.46 -5.24
C VAL A 50 13.56 -19.07 -5.83
N PHE A 51 14.35 -18.30 -5.10
CA PHE A 51 15.70 -17.90 -5.53
C PHE A 51 16.62 -19.09 -5.69
N GLU A 52 16.60 -20.06 -4.79
CA GLU A 52 17.37 -21.32 -4.87
C GLU A 52 16.96 -22.13 -6.10
N LYS A 53 15.67 -22.27 -6.40
CA LYS A 53 15.17 -22.94 -7.60
C LYS A 53 15.63 -22.27 -8.89
N LEU A 54 15.68 -20.93 -8.88
CA LEU A 54 16.15 -20.14 -10.02
C LEU A 54 17.68 -19.98 -10.06
N ARG A 55 18.41 -20.51 -9.07
CA ARG A 55 19.85 -20.36 -8.89
C ARG A 55 20.30 -18.90 -8.86
N LEU A 56 19.50 -18.06 -8.22
CA LEU A 56 19.76 -16.63 -8.07
C LEU A 56 20.40 -16.34 -6.70
N PRO A 57 21.39 -15.46 -6.62
CA PRO A 57 21.96 -15.03 -5.35
C PRO A 57 20.97 -14.11 -4.61
N PHE A 58 21.06 -14.12 -3.28
CA PHE A 58 20.30 -13.21 -2.42
C PHE A 58 21.09 -12.86 -1.16
N ASP A 59 20.78 -11.70 -0.60
CA ASP A 59 21.45 -11.19 0.59
C ASP A 59 20.93 -11.87 1.86
N ARG A 60 21.79 -11.89 2.87
CA ARG A 60 21.47 -12.35 4.22
C ARG A 60 21.72 -11.25 5.23
N THR A 61 20.94 -11.24 6.31
CA THR A 61 21.12 -10.29 7.39
C THR A 61 22.40 -10.61 8.17
N GLU A 62 23.20 -9.60 8.49
CA GLU A 62 24.47 -9.76 9.21
C GLU A 62 24.30 -10.41 10.59
N LYS A 63 23.24 -10.05 11.32
CA LYS A 63 23.04 -10.52 12.70
C LYS A 63 22.50 -11.94 12.82
N THR A 64 21.60 -12.33 11.94
CA THR A 64 20.84 -13.60 12.06
C THR A 64 21.08 -14.55 10.91
N ASN A 65 21.88 -14.16 9.93
CA ASN A 65 22.14 -14.91 8.69
C ASN A 65 20.84 -15.37 7.96
N SER A 66 19.74 -14.66 8.22
CA SER A 66 18.44 -14.95 7.60
C SER A 66 18.35 -14.32 6.21
N PRO A 67 17.62 -14.94 5.25
CA PRO A 67 17.40 -14.34 3.93
C PRO A 67 16.78 -12.93 4.04
N SER A 68 17.27 -11.98 3.24
CA SER A 68 16.83 -10.60 3.24
C SER A 68 16.35 -10.18 1.86
N PHE A 69 15.06 -9.83 1.76
CA PHE A 69 14.43 -9.40 0.51
C PHE A 69 13.78 -8.04 0.70
N THR A 70 14.60 -6.98 0.59
CA THR A 70 14.11 -5.60 0.69
C THR A 70 13.26 -5.23 -0.54
N LYS A 71 12.43 -4.19 -0.39
CA LYS A 71 11.63 -3.66 -1.50
C LYS A 71 12.52 -3.29 -2.70
N ASN A 72 13.58 -2.54 -2.45
CA ASN A 72 14.50 -2.08 -3.49
C ASN A 72 15.21 -3.24 -4.20
N PHE A 73 15.63 -4.25 -3.46
CA PHE A 73 16.25 -5.44 -4.02
C PHE A 73 15.32 -6.16 -5.00
N LEU A 74 14.07 -6.42 -4.59
CA LEU A 74 13.10 -7.12 -5.43
C LEU A 74 12.66 -6.30 -6.65
N GLN A 75 12.45 -4.99 -6.49
CA GLN A 75 12.01 -4.12 -7.58
C GLN A 75 13.07 -3.91 -8.66
N ASN A 76 14.35 -3.81 -8.27
CA ASN A 76 15.47 -3.58 -9.18
C ASN A 76 16.08 -4.88 -9.74
N HIS A 77 15.60 -6.04 -9.28
CA HIS A 77 16.14 -7.32 -9.73
C HIS A 77 15.83 -7.56 -11.22
N PRO A 78 16.81 -8.01 -12.05
CA PRO A 78 16.62 -8.18 -13.49
C PRO A 78 15.65 -9.32 -13.85
N HIS A 79 15.54 -10.33 -13.00
CA HIS A 79 14.76 -11.54 -13.30
C HIS A 79 13.26 -11.29 -13.27
N PRO A 80 12.47 -11.68 -14.31
CA PRO A 80 11.05 -11.38 -14.43
C PRO A 80 10.21 -11.96 -13.30
N LEU A 81 10.47 -13.18 -12.84
CA LEU A 81 9.72 -13.78 -11.72
C LEU A 81 9.94 -13.06 -10.39
N VAL A 82 11.12 -12.51 -10.17
CA VAL A 82 11.39 -11.70 -8.98
C VAL A 82 10.58 -10.40 -9.02
N LYS A 83 10.44 -9.79 -10.20
CA LYS A 83 9.55 -8.64 -10.40
C LYS A 83 8.08 -9.00 -10.15
N ARG A 84 7.65 -10.23 -10.49
CA ARG A 84 6.29 -10.70 -10.15
C ARG A 84 6.08 -10.79 -8.63
N ILE A 85 7.08 -11.27 -7.88
CA ILE A 85 7.01 -11.29 -6.41
C ILE A 85 6.96 -9.86 -5.85
N ALA A 86 7.77 -8.95 -6.38
CA ALA A 86 7.74 -7.54 -6.00
C ALA A 86 6.36 -6.92 -6.26
N ARG A 87 5.80 -7.21 -7.44
CA ARG A 87 4.46 -6.75 -7.84
C ARG A 87 3.37 -7.31 -6.92
N ALA A 88 3.40 -8.61 -6.62
CA ALA A 88 2.45 -9.24 -5.71
C ALA A 88 2.49 -8.59 -4.31
N ARG A 89 3.67 -8.29 -3.76
CA ARG A 89 3.82 -7.53 -2.50
C ARG A 89 3.20 -6.14 -2.57
N GLU A 90 3.40 -5.44 -3.67
CA GLU A 90 2.88 -4.09 -3.87
C GLU A 90 1.35 -4.08 -3.93
N ILE A 91 0.77 -5.01 -4.68
CA ILE A 91 -0.67 -5.22 -4.80
C ILE A 91 -1.28 -5.66 -3.46
N ASN A 92 -0.67 -6.64 -2.79
CA ASN A 92 -1.11 -7.11 -1.48
C ASN A 92 -1.16 -5.96 -0.47
N LYS A 93 -0.09 -5.15 -0.40
CA LYS A 93 -0.09 -3.96 0.45
C LYS A 93 -1.19 -2.96 0.06
N ALA A 94 -1.47 -2.79 -1.22
CA ALA A 94 -2.50 -1.87 -1.70
C ALA A 94 -3.88 -2.25 -1.19
N HIS A 95 -4.28 -3.51 -1.32
CA HIS A 95 -5.61 -3.92 -0.87
C HIS A 95 -5.69 -4.10 0.65
N THR A 96 -4.70 -4.71 1.32
CA THR A 96 -4.75 -4.95 2.76
C THR A 96 -4.59 -3.68 3.59
N THR A 97 -3.67 -2.79 3.19
CA THR A 97 -3.38 -1.57 3.98
C THR A 97 -4.34 -0.42 3.67
N PHE A 98 -4.72 -0.26 2.39
CA PHE A 98 -5.51 0.91 2.01
C PHE A 98 -6.99 0.58 1.81
N ILE A 99 -7.32 -0.40 0.97
CA ILE A 99 -8.73 -0.68 0.66
C ILE A 99 -9.44 -1.29 1.86
N ASP A 100 -8.84 -2.26 2.55
CA ASP A 100 -9.43 -2.85 3.76
C ASP A 100 -9.60 -1.79 4.86
N THR A 101 -8.65 -0.86 4.98
CA THR A 101 -8.78 0.26 5.93
C THR A 101 -9.93 1.19 5.55
N ILE A 102 -10.08 1.51 4.26
CA ILE A 102 -11.21 2.30 3.75
C ILE A 102 -12.55 1.61 4.09
N LEU A 103 -12.67 0.33 3.76
CA LEU A 103 -13.89 -0.44 4.00
C LEU A 103 -14.20 -0.60 5.49
N LYS A 104 -13.17 -0.85 6.31
CA LYS A 104 -13.31 -0.99 7.77
C LYS A 104 -13.79 0.28 8.46
N HIS A 105 -13.32 1.45 8.01
CA HIS A 105 -13.66 2.74 8.62
C HIS A 105 -14.81 3.45 7.88
N ASN A 106 -15.44 2.77 6.94
CA ASN A 106 -16.60 3.29 6.26
C ASN A 106 -17.79 3.36 7.21
N HIS A 107 -18.38 4.53 7.34
CA HIS A 107 -19.67 4.76 8.00
C HIS A 107 -20.59 5.50 7.05
N LYS A 108 -21.64 4.83 6.57
CA LYS A 108 -22.64 5.38 5.63
C LYS A 108 -22.01 6.06 4.38
N GLY A 109 -21.03 5.41 3.77
CA GLY A 109 -20.33 5.94 2.58
C GLY A 109 -19.31 7.04 2.89
N ARG A 110 -18.89 7.19 4.15
CA ARG A 110 -17.93 8.23 4.57
C ARG A 110 -16.86 7.68 5.51
N ILE A 111 -15.71 8.30 5.48
CA ILE A 111 -14.61 8.05 6.41
C ILE A 111 -14.43 9.29 7.29
N HIS A 112 -14.43 9.06 8.59
CA HIS A 112 -14.27 10.09 9.63
C HIS A 112 -12.90 9.92 10.30
N ALA A 113 -11.83 10.43 9.66
CA ALA A 113 -10.50 10.38 10.24
C ALA A 113 -10.35 11.38 11.40
N GLU A 114 -9.59 10.99 12.40
CA GLU A 114 -9.15 11.88 13.46
C GLU A 114 -7.96 12.71 12.98
N ILE A 115 -7.99 14.01 13.30
CA ILE A 115 -6.90 14.93 12.99
C ILE A 115 -6.31 15.43 14.31
N ASN A 116 -5.04 15.08 14.55
CA ASN A 116 -4.30 15.56 15.70
C ASN A 116 -3.52 16.82 15.29
N GLN A 117 -3.93 17.95 15.79
CA GLN A 117 -3.31 19.26 15.53
C GLN A 117 -2.08 19.51 16.42
N LEU A 118 -2.16 19.03 17.66
CA LEU A 118 -1.12 19.16 18.67
C LEU A 118 -0.67 17.77 19.12
N ARG A 119 0.55 17.71 19.64
CA ARG A 119 1.03 16.49 20.29
C ARG A 119 0.32 16.28 21.61
N SER A 120 -0.16 15.08 21.86
CA SER A 120 -0.72 14.59 23.11
C SER A 120 -0.23 13.15 23.36
N ASP A 121 -0.57 12.59 24.52
CA ASP A 121 -0.26 11.19 24.83
C ASP A 121 -0.92 10.21 23.87
N ASN A 122 -2.02 10.61 23.23
CA ASN A 122 -2.80 9.79 22.31
C ASN A 122 -2.43 10.01 20.83
N GLY A 123 -1.47 10.86 20.50
CA GLY A 123 -1.06 11.09 19.11
C GLY A 123 -0.50 12.49 18.84
N GLY A 124 -0.35 12.81 17.57
CA GLY A 124 0.24 14.06 17.12
C GLY A 124 1.73 13.94 16.75
N THR A 125 2.30 15.02 16.24
CA THR A 125 3.71 15.11 15.83
C THR A 125 4.49 16.09 16.66
N VAL A 126 5.79 15.84 16.83
CA VAL A 126 6.72 16.79 17.52
C VAL A 126 6.99 18.03 16.67
N THR A 127 6.79 17.90 15.35
CA THR A 127 7.13 18.93 14.36
C THR A 127 6.04 19.96 14.14
N GLY A 128 4.90 19.89 14.86
CA GLY A 128 3.76 20.78 14.66
C GLY A 128 2.92 20.49 13.38
N ARG A 129 3.27 19.47 12.61
CA ARG A 129 2.45 19.01 11.48
C ARG A 129 1.21 18.28 11.96
N PHE A 130 0.11 18.40 11.25
CA PHE A 130 -1.07 17.58 11.51
C PHE A 130 -0.76 16.11 11.26
N SER A 131 -1.27 15.24 12.12
CA SER A 131 -1.26 13.80 11.88
C SER A 131 -2.69 13.26 11.85
N TYR A 132 -2.85 12.17 11.09
CA TYR A 132 -4.14 11.52 10.94
C TYR A 132 -4.12 10.15 11.59
N ALA A 133 -5.24 9.80 12.24
CA ALA A 133 -5.46 8.50 12.82
C ALA A 133 -6.88 8.02 12.54
N ASN A 134 -7.12 6.74 12.64
CA ASN A 134 -8.42 6.08 12.60
C ASN A 134 -9.35 6.50 11.42
N PRO A 135 -8.91 6.38 10.16
CA PRO A 135 -7.64 5.87 9.63
C PRO A 135 -6.62 6.99 9.34
N ASN A 136 -5.33 6.59 9.15
CA ASN A 136 -4.32 7.52 8.69
C ASN A 136 -4.40 7.76 7.19
N LEU A 137 -5.15 8.77 6.77
CA LEU A 137 -5.35 9.14 5.36
C LEU A 137 -4.09 9.71 4.68
N GLN A 138 -3.08 10.14 5.45
CA GLN A 138 -1.81 10.64 4.89
C GLN A 138 -0.98 9.54 4.24
N GLN A 139 -1.24 8.27 4.57
CA GLN A 139 -0.52 7.13 4.00
C GLN A 139 -1.04 6.70 2.63
N ILE A 140 -2.16 7.27 2.15
CA ILE A 140 -2.69 6.95 0.83
C ILE A 140 -1.64 7.24 -0.24
N PRO A 141 -1.31 6.24 -1.09
CA PRO A 141 -0.18 6.36 -2.01
C PRO A 141 -0.42 7.48 -3.03
N ALA A 142 0.54 8.39 -3.13
CA ALA A 142 0.53 9.47 -4.12
C ALA A 142 1.61 9.26 -5.21
N ARG A 143 2.74 8.63 -4.84
CA ARG A 143 3.89 8.49 -5.74
C ARG A 143 3.81 7.31 -6.70
N ASN A 144 3.00 6.30 -6.39
CA ASN A 144 2.79 5.17 -7.29
C ASN A 144 1.83 5.61 -8.39
N LYS A 145 2.34 5.67 -9.63
CA LYS A 145 1.60 6.18 -10.80
C LYS A 145 0.43 5.28 -11.24
N GLU A 146 0.43 4.03 -10.84
CA GLU A 146 -0.59 3.05 -11.21
C GLU A 146 -1.62 2.84 -10.08
N LEU A 147 -1.16 2.40 -8.90
CA LEU A 147 -2.04 2.10 -7.77
C LEU A 147 -2.53 3.37 -7.05
N GLY A 148 -1.73 4.43 -7.07
CA GLY A 148 -2.09 5.70 -6.44
C GLY A 148 -3.41 6.27 -6.98
N PRO A 149 -3.55 6.51 -8.28
CA PRO A 149 -4.80 6.99 -8.88
C PRO A 149 -5.99 6.05 -8.64
N ARG A 150 -5.80 4.72 -8.73
CA ARG A 150 -6.86 3.72 -8.49
C ARG A 150 -7.41 3.80 -7.06
N ILE A 151 -6.56 4.01 -6.05
CA ILE A 151 -6.99 4.12 -4.65
C ILE A 151 -7.55 5.50 -4.36
N ARG A 152 -6.96 6.55 -4.91
CA ARG A 152 -7.39 7.94 -4.68
C ARG A 152 -8.74 8.24 -5.34
N SER A 153 -9.07 7.63 -6.48
CA SER A 153 -10.36 7.78 -7.14
C SER A 153 -11.54 7.24 -6.31
N LEU A 154 -11.28 6.41 -5.31
CA LEU A 154 -12.30 5.96 -4.37
C LEU A 154 -12.84 7.10 -3.48
N PHE A 155 -12.07 8.17 -3.30
CA PHE A 155 -12.51 9.36 -2.56
C PHE A 155 -13.19 10.32 -3.52
N ILE A 156 -14.48 10.49 -3.36
CA ILE A 156 -15.31 11.30 -4.26
C ILE A 156 -15.77 12.59 -3.59
N PRO A 157 -15.94 13.69 -4.34
CA PRO A 157 -16.47 14.93 -3.80
C PRO A 157 -17.98 14.80 -3.51
N GLU A 158 -18.55 15.78 -2.85
CA GLU A 158 -20.00 15.91 -2.73
C GLU A 158 -20.63 16.14 -4.10
N GLU A 159 -21.92 15.82 -4.22
CA GLU A 159 -22.66 16.07 -5.45
C GLU A 159 -22.65 17.56 -5.80
N GLY A 160 -22.35 17.88 -7.06
CA GLY A 160 -22.19 19.26 -7.52
C GLY A 160 -20.88 19.94 -7.11
N HIS A 161 -19.94 19.21 -6.47
CA HIS A 161 -18.64 19.73 -6.06
C HIS A 161 -17.50 19.04 -6.79
N THR A 162 -16.31 19.63 -6.71
CA THR A 162 -15.08 19.05 -7.24
C THR A 162 -13.94 19.20 -6.23
N TRP A 163 -12.90 18.38 -6.39
CA TRP A 163 -11.68 18.53 -5.59
C TRP A 163 -10.79 19.64 -6.14
N GLY A 164 -10.40 20.58 -5.27
CA GLY A 164 -9.31 21.51 -5.53
C GLY A 164 -8.04 21.02 -4.81
N CYS A 165 -6.92 21.02 -5.50
CA CYS A 165 -5.61 20.71 -4.93
C CYS A 165 -4.74 21.96 -4.96
N PHE A 166 -4.40 22.48 -3.79
CA PHE A 166 -3.58 23.67 -3.63
C PHE A 166 -2.37 23.32 -2.77
N ASP A 167 -1.19 23.58 -3.27
CA ASP A 167 0.06 23.30 -2.56
C ASP A 167 1.04 24.49 -2.73
N TYR A 168 1.67 24.90 -1.64
CA TYR A 168 2.68 25.96 -1.68
C TYR A 168 4.01 25.39 -2.19
N SER A 169 4.56 26.01 -3.22
CA SER A 169 5.88 25.65 -3.71
C SER A 169 6.96 26.08 -2.71
N GLN A 170 7.82 25.14 -2.30
CA GLN A 170 8.99 25.36 -1.46
C GLN A 170 8.72 26.12 -0.15
N GLN A 171 7.62 25.82 0.53
CA GLN A 171 7.30 26.51 1.79
C GLN A 171 8.31 26.25 2.90
N GLU A 172 8.84 25.02 3.03
CA GLU A 172 9.78 24.64 4.10
C GLU A 172 11.18 25.25 3.96
N PRO A 173 11.74 25.48 2.76
CA PRO A 173 13.05 26.11 2.59
C PRO A 173 13.08 27.63 2.79
N ARG A 174 11.94 28.27 3.07
CA ARG A 174 11.85 29.73 3.23
C ARG A 174 11.97 30.16 4.68
#